data_7baa18b5796b57dd7252029cd9ba518b
#
_entry.id   7baa18b5796b57dd7252029cd9ba518b
#
_cell.length_a   1.000
_cell.length_b   1.000
_cell.length_c   1.000
_cell.angle_alpha   90.00
_cell.angle_beta   90.00
_cell.angle_gamma   90.00
#
_symmetry.space_group_name_H-M   'P 1'
#
loop_
_entity.id
_entity.type
_entity.pdbx_description
1 polymer ?
#
loop_
_entity_poly.entity_id
_entity_poly.type
_entity_poly.pdbx_seq_one_letter_code
_entity_poly.pdbx_strand_id
1 'polypeptide(L)'
;MDKYVFKKNERIDKTKKIVILFSLIFLFLTILMISVFRTITEKRHLPSLMGEKTELAVRGDILSEDNFKIASSKKVFKAAIDTRHLDPNKEELFLNLFSIYSNVDYKTLKEKLIEGKKEPGNLILTYNIDSRSAKNLKELAFKLIQLDVFTSRQVNGTKILRGLTVSESGEKRTFSYEDTLTPVVGYISKFESDVGKT
;
A
#
# COMPACT_ATOMS: atom_id res chain seq x y z
N MET A 1 -2.93 -63.18 55.01
CA MET A 1 -3.44 -61.76 55.19
C MET A 1 -2.87 -60.81 54.17
N ASP A 2 -1.93 -61.19 53.33
CA ASP A 2 -1.19 -60.27 52.43
C ASP A 2 -1.83 -59.98 51.05
N LYS A 3 -2.69 -60.86 50.55
CA LYS A 3 -3.31 -60.71 49.24
C LYS A 3 -4.30 -59.53 49.11
N TYR A 4 -4.95 -59.20 50.22
CA TYR A 4 -5.93 -58.08 50.27
C TYR A 4 -5.24 -56.73 50.39
N VAL A 5 -4.10 -56.64 51.01
CA VAL A 5 -3.30 -55.41 51.16
C VAL A 5 -2.69 -55.02 49.79
N PHE A 6 -2.13 -55.99 49.06
CA PHE A 6 -1.55 -55.77 47.72
C PHE A 6 -2.61 -55.27 46.73
N LYS A 7 -3.80 -55.85 46.74
CA LYS A 7 -4.89 -55.47 45.80
C LYS A 7 -5.44 -54.09 46.14
N LYS A 8 -5.39 -53.65 47.40
CA LYS A 8 -5.81 -52.30 47.82
C LYS A 8 -4.80 -51.23 47.39
N ASN A 9 -3.51 -51.49 47.48
CA ASN A 9 -2.45 -50.57 47.03
C ASN A 9 -2.50 -50.38 45.50
N GLU A 10 -2.71 -51.45 44.72
CA GLU A 10 -2.79 -51.38 43.28
C GLU A 10 -4.00 -50.55 42.77
N ARG A 11 -5.14 -50.61 43.47
CA ARG A 11 -6.31 -49.79 43.20
C ARG A 11 -6.04 -48.31 43.50
N ILE A 12 -5.38 -47.99 44.61
CA ILE A 12 -5.04 -46.63 45.00
C ILE A 12 -4.07 -46.01 43.97
N ASP A 13 -3.11 -46.77 43.45
CA ASP A 13 -2.17 -46.29 42.43
C ASP A 13 -2.84 -46.06 41.09
N LYS A 14 -3.78 -46.92 40.67
CA LYS A 14 -4.56 -46.70 39.48
C LYS A 14 -5.45 -45.45 39.58
N THR A 15 -6.08 -45.22 40.71
CA THR A 15 -6.91 -44.06 40.99
C THR A 15 -6.08 -42.76 40.97
N LYS A 16 -4.90 -42.76 41.58
CA LYS A 16 -3.97 -41.63 41.54
C LYS A 16 -3.53 -41.29 40.11
N LYS A 17 -3.19 -42.28 39.28
CA LYS A 17 -2.80 -42.12 37.89
C LYS A 17 -3.96 -41.52 37.07
N ILE A 18 -5.18 -41.96 37.28
CA ILE A 18 -6.38 -41.43 36.65
C ILE A 18 -6.60 -39.95 37.02
N VAL A 19 -6.51 -39.61 38.31
CA VAL A 19 -6.67 -38.25 38.82
C VAL A 19 -5.59 -37.32 38.21
N ILE A 20 -4.33 -37.79 38.15
CA ILE A 20 -3.24 -37.03 37.54
C ILE A 20 -3.53 -36.79 36.05
N LEU A 21 -4.00 -37.80 35.32
CA LEU A 21 -4.34 -37.69 33.92
C LEU A 21 -5.46 -36.65 33.70
N PHE A 22 -6.54 -36.72 34.46
CA PHE A 22 -7.63 -35.74 34.38
C PHE A 22 -7.17 -34.32 34.77
N SER A 23 -6.33 -34.16 35.76
CA SER A 23 -5.75 -32.87 36.13
C SER A 23 -4.92 -32.29 35.01
N LEU A 24 -4.14 -33.12 34.30
CA LEU A 24 -3.32 -32.67 33.16
C LEU A 24 -4.18 -32.27 31.98
N ILE A 25 -5.24 -33.00 31.66
CA ILE A 25 -6.21 -32.65 30.62
C ILE A 25 -6.91 -31.32 30.95
N PHE A 26 -7.33 -31.15 32.21
CA PHE A 26 -7.99 -29.92 32.67
C PHE A 26 -7.06 -28.71 32.59
N LEU A 27 -5.79 -28.88 32.98
CA LEU A 27 -4.77 -27.84 32.84
C LEU A 27 -4.56 -27.43 31.37
N PHE A 28 -4.49 -28.41 30.47
CA PHE A 28 -4.37 -28.15 29.03
C PHE A 28 -5.58 -27.39 28.50
N LEU A 29 -6.79 -27.77 28.84
CA LEU A 29 -8.01 -27.08 28.46
C LEU A 29 -8.06 -25.64 28.99
N THR A 30 -7.62 -25.37 30.21
CA THR A 30 -7.56 -24.01 30.75
C THR A 30 -6.56 -23.14 30.02
N ILE A 31 -5.37 -23.66 29.67
CA ILE A 31 -4.38 -22.95 28.84
C ILE A 31 -4.96 -22.63 27.47
N LEU A 32 -5.64 -23.59 26.85
CA LEU A 32 -6.28 -23.41 25.54
C LEU A 32 -7.38 -22.34 25.60
N MET A 33 -8.21 -22.37 26.64
CA MET A 33 -9.27 -21.37 26.84
C MET A 33 -8.71 -19.95 27.03
N ILE A 34 -7.62 -19.80 27.79
CA ILE A 34 -6.93 -18.53 27.98
C ILE A 34 -6.35 -18.04 26.64
N SER A 35 -5.76 -18.94 25.85
CA SER A 35 -5.22 -18.60 24.52
C SER A 35 -6.31 -18.11 23.57
N VAL A 36 -7.44 -18.81 23.51
CA VAL A 36 -8.60 -18.41 22.69
C VAL A 36 -9.15 -17.06 23.16
N PHE A 37 -9.29 -16.86 24.46
CA PHE A 37 -9.79 -15.60 25.02
C PHE A 37 -8.86 -14.43 24.67
N ARG A 38 -7.54 -14.59 24.80
CA ARG A 38 -6.56 -13.59 24.36
C ARG A 38 -6.72 -13.27 22.87
N THR A 39 -6.85 -14.30 22.04
CA THR A 39 -6.99 -14.14 20.60
C THR A 39 -8.27 -13.37 20.20
N ILE A 40 -9.36 -13.55 20.94
CA ILE A 40 -10.63 -12.83 20.69
C ILE A 40 -10.56 -11.39 21.23
N THR A 41 -9.86 -11.17 22.35
CA THR A 41 -9.79 -9.84 23.00
C THR A 41 -8.75 -8.93 22.34
N GLU A 42 -7.74 -9.48 21.67
CA GLU A 42 -6.79 -8.69 20.89
C GLU A 42 -7.53 -8.00 19.76
N LYS A 43 -7.51 -6.66 19.77
CA LYS A 43 -8.00 -5.83 18.66
C LYS A 43 -7.12 -6.08 17.43
N ARG A 44 -7.47 -7.08 16.67
CA ARG A 44 -6.86 -7.31 15.36
C ARG A 44 -7.33 -6.20 14.42
N HIS A 45 -6.44 -5.39 13.95
CA HIS A 45 -6.68 -4.58 12.76
C HIS A 45 -6.77 -5.55 11.57
N LEU A 46 -7.96 -6.10 11.37
CA LEU A 46 -8.25 -6.80 10.13
C LEU A 46 -8.13 -5.76 9.01
N PRO A 47 -7.33 -6.02 7.96
CA PRO A 47 -7.34 -5.16 6.80
C PRO A 47 -8.79 -5.08 6.33
N SER A 48 -9.28 -3.85 6.13
CA SER A 48 -10.61 -3.62 5.57
C SER A 48 -10.70 -4.33 4.22
N LEU A 49 -11.36 -5.49 4.18
CA LEU A 49 -11.59 -6.24 2.95
C LEU A 49 -12.57 -5.53 2.01
N MET A 50 -13.29 -4.54 2.54
CA MET A 50 -14.19 -3.68 1.79
C MET A 50 -13.64 -2.26 1.78
N GLY A 51 -12.56 -2.02 1.02
CA GLY A 51 -12.22 -0.69 0.59
C GLY A 51 -13.09 -0.33 -0.60
N GLU A 52 -13.94 0.66 -0.49
CA GLU A 52 -14.57 1.26 -1.66
C GLU A 52 -13.48 1.85 -2.54
N LYS A 53 -13.15 1.16 -3.61
CA LYS A 53 -12.29 1.69 -4.64
C LYS A 53 -13.16 2.50 -5.59
N THR A 54 -13.20 3.81 -5.39
CA THR A 54 -13.84 4.71 -6.36
C THR A 54 -13.04 4.65 -7.67
N GLU A 55 -13.57 4.00 -8.68
CA GLU A 55 -12.99 4.05 -10.02
C GLU A 55 -13.50 5.31 -10.71
N LEU A 56 -12.57 6.20 -11.05
CA LEU A 56 -12.89 7.37 -11.84
C LEU A 56 -13.25 6.92 -13.26
N ALA A 57 -14.47 7.19 -13.68
CA ALA A 57 -14.90 6.94 -15.03
C ALA A 57 -14.07 7.82 -16.00
N VAL A 58 -13.58 7.22 -17.09
CA VAL A 58 -12.91 7.94 -18.17
C VAL A 58 -13.95 8.38 -19.17
N ARG A 59 -13.90 9.63 -19.59
CA ARG A 59 -14.81 10.14 -20.62
C ARG A 59 -14.59 9.42 -21.95
N GLY A 60 -15.66 9.15 -22.66
CA GLY A 60 -15.62 8.55 -23.98
C GLY A 60 -14.94 9.43 -25.03
N ASP A 61 -14.52 8.81 -26.12
CA ASP A 61 -14.00 9.48 -27.28
C ASP A 61 -15.14 10.22 -28.02
N ILE A 62 -14.82 11.37 -28.61
CA ILE A 62 -15.71 12.05 -29.55
C ILE A 62 -15.18 11.74 -30.96
N LEU A 63 -16.04 11.15 -31.78
CA LEU A 63 -15.73 10.74 -33.11
C LEU A 63 -16.47 11.63 -34.11
N SER A 64 -15.89 11.85 -35.31
CA SER A 64 -16.60 12.39 -36.47
C SER A 64 -17.44 11.32 -37.14
N GLU A 65 -18.25 11.70 -38.13
CA GLU A 65 -19.05 10.77 -38.95
C GLU A 65 -18.18 9.67 -39.59
N ASP A 66 -16.96 10.03 -39.98
CA ASP A 66 -15.96 9.11 -40.58
C ASP A 66 -15.16 8.29 -39.55
N ASN A 67 -15.63 8.20 -38.30
CA ASN A 67 -14.94 7.54 -37.19
C ASN A 67 -13.56 8.12 -36.85
N PHE A 68 -13.26 9.33 -37.28
CA PHE A 68 -12.03 10.00 -36.86
C PHE A 68 -12.15 10.52 -35.43
N LYS A 69 -11.12 10.30 -34.60
CA LYS A 69 -11.10 10.74 -33.20
C LYS A 69 -10.86 12.24 -33.10
N ILE A 70 -11.90 13.01 -32.85
CA ILE A 70 -11.83 14.46 -32.61
C ILE A 70 -11.24 14.73 -31.21
N ALA A 71 -11.71 14.02 -30.20
CA ALA A 71 -11.19 14.13 -28.84
C ALA A 71 -11.16 12.74 -28.18
N SER A 72 -10.09 12.46 -27.47
CA SER A 72 -9.94 11.22 -26.71
C SER A 72 -9.42 11.50 -25.30
N SER A 73 -9.83 10.67 -24.33
CA SER A 73 -9.38 10.74 -22.95
C SER A 73 -8.51 9.54 -22.60
N LYS A 74 -7.38 9.82 -21.94
CA LYS A 74 -6.48 8.78 -21.44
C LYS A 74 -6.34 8.91 -19.93
N LYS A 75 -6.35 7.80 -19.21
CA LYS A 75 -6.03 7.79 -17.77
C LYS A 75 -4.61 8.27 -17.55
N VAL A 76 -4.43 9.16 -16.59
CA VAL A 76 -3.13 9.62 -16.14
C VAL A 76 -2.93 9.27 -14.67
N PHE A 77 -1.68 9.07 -14.30
CA PHE A 77 -1.27 8.64 -12.97
C PHE A 77 -0.37 9.69 -12.34
N LYS A 78 -0.35 9.69 -11.03
CA LYS A 78 0.59 10.47 -10.22
C LYS A 78 1.54 9.55 -9.49
N ALA A 79 2.77 10.00 -9.32
CA ALA A 79 3.76 9.32 -8.50
C ALA A 79 4.11 10.20 -7.30
N ALA A 80 4.11 9.61 -6.12
CA ALA A 80 4.44 10.26 -4.87
C ALA A 80 5.37 9.40 -4.03
N ILE A 81 6.19 10.06 -3.21
CA ILE A 81 7.06 9.41 -2.21
C ILE A 81 6.86 10.06 -0.86
N ASP A 82 7.13 9.32 0.21
CA ASP A 82 7.27 9.91 1.54
C ASP A 82 8.75 10.21 1.78
N THR A 83 9.12 11.50 1.76
CA THR A 83 10.51 11.96 1.90
C THR A 83 11.16 11.54 3.21
N ARG A 84 10.36 11.23 4.25
CA ARG A 84 10.84 10.76 5.54
C ARG A 84 11.41 9.35 5.51
N HIS A 85 11.00 8.56 4.53
CA HIS A 85 11.41 7.17 4.37
C HIS A 85 12.53 6.99 3.35
N LEU A 86 12.88 8.01 2.57
CA LEU A 86 13.96 7.96 1.59
C LEU A 86 15.34 7.97 2.29
N ASP A 87 16.19 7.00 1.95
CA ASP A 87 17.57 6.96 2.43
C ASP A 87 18.40 8.06 1.74
N PRO A 88 19.00 9.01 2.50
CA PRO A 88 19.82 10.06 1.93
C PRO A 88 20.99 9.56 1.07
N ASN A 89 21.56 8.40 1.41
CA ASN A 89 22.70 7.83 0.67
C ASN A 89 22.29 7.23 -0.69
N LYS A 90 21.00 6.91 -0.86
CA LYS A 90 20.46 6.28 -2.08
C LYS A 90 19.53 7.20 -2.87
N GLU A 91 19.49 8.47 -2.51
CA GLU A 91 18.68 9.48 -3.16
C GLU A 91 19.00 9.65 -4.64
N GLU A 92 20.29 9.72 -4.96
CA GLU A 92 20.75 9.88 -6.34
C GLU A 92 20.40 8.67 -7.20
N LEU A 93 20.53 7.47 -6.64
CA LEU A 93 20.06 6.23 -7.29
C LEU A 93 18.55 6.28 -7.57
N PHE A 94 17.77 6.72 -6.59
CA PHE A 94 16.33 6.89 -6.74
C PHE A 94 15.97 7.85 -7.86
N LEU A 95 16.58 9.06 -7.86
CA LEU A 95 16.30 10.10 -8.86
C LEU A 95 16.66 9.65 -10.28
N ASN A 96 17.79 8.97 -10.47
CA ASN A 96 18.21 8.45 -11.76
C ASN A 96 17.24 7.39 -12.29
N LEU A 97 16.91 6.40 -11.45
CA LEU A 97 15.97 5.35 -11.85
C LEU A 97 14.58 5.93 -12.12
N PHE A 98 14.09 6.82 -11.26
CA PHE A 98 12.78 7.44 -11.46
C PHE A 98 12.73 8.27 -12.75
N SER A 99 13.76 9.07 -13.05
CA SER A 99 13.86 9.86 -14.28
C SER A 99 13.76 8.97 -15.54
N ILE A 100 14.51 7.87 -15.58
CA ILE A 100 14.50 6.91 -16.69
C ILE A 100 13.10 6.29 -16.89
N TYR A 101 12.44 5.87 -15.80
CA TYR A 101 11.16 5.17 -15.90
C TYR A 101 9.95 6.09 -16.07
N SER A 102 10.02 7.34 -15.60
CA SER A 102 8.94 8.33 -15.70
C SER A 102 9.07 9.25 -16.89
N ASN A 103 10.23 9.29 -17.54
CA ASN A 103 10.58 10.25 -18.59
C ASN A 103 10.48 11.72 -18.13
N VAL A 104 10.71 11.96 -16.83
CA VAL A 104 10.76 13.30 -16.23
C VAL A 104 12.22 13.70 -16.07
N ASP A 105 12.53 14.96 -16.37
CA ASP A 105 13.89 15.47 -16.30
C ASP A 105 14.47 15.37 -14.87
N TYR A 106 15.70 14.91 -14.77
CA TYR A 106 16.43 14.71 -13.51
C TYR A 106 16.56 16.00 -12.68
N LYS A 107 16.85 17.14 -13.36
CA LYS A 107 17.01 18.43 -12.67
C LYS A 107 15.74 18.86 -11.97
N THR A 108 14.62 18.77 -12.67
CA THR A 108 13.30 19.08 -12.15
C THR A 108 12.92 18.19 -10.96
N LEU A 109 13.26 16.91 -11.03
CA LEU A 109 13.03 15.97 -9.91
C LEU A 109 13.89 16.31 -8.69
N LYS A 110 15.16 16.65 -8.91
CA LYS A 110 16.09 17.03 -7.85
C LYS A 110 15.64 18.31 -7.13
N GLU A 111 15.24 19.33 -7.89
CA GLU A 111 14.72 20.58 -7.35
C GLU A 111 13.48 20.34 -6.49
N LYS A 112 12.50 19.59 -7.00
CA LYS A 112 11.27 19.20 -6.24
C LYS A 112 11.61 18.42 -4.98
N LEU A 113 12.59 17.52 -5.04
CA LEU A 113 12.99 16.74 -3.87
C LEU A 113 13.66 17.61 -2.80
N ILE A 114 14.52 18.54 -3.20
CA ILE A 114 15.15 19.50 -2.29
C ILE A 114 14.10 20.38 -1.61
N GLU A 115 13.11 20.84 -2.38
CA GLU A 115 12.00 21.63 -1.86
C GLU A 115 11.12 20.81 -0.91
N GLY A 116 10.75 19.60 -1.30
CA GLY A 116 9.95 18.70 -0.47
C GLY A 116 10.64 18.20 0.80
N LYS A 117 11.97 18.32 0.88
CA LYS A 117 12.70 18.02 2.12
C LYS A 117 12.61 19.13 3.17
N LYS A 118 12.26 20.36 2.79
CA LYS A 118 12.02 21.45 3.73
C LYS A 118 10.81 21.16 4.61
N GLU A 119 9.79 20.52 4.03
CA GLU A 119 8.60 20.06 4.75
C GLU A 119 8.47 18.52 4.58
N PRO A 120 9.09 17.71 5.46
CA PRO A 120 9.13 16.27 5.29
C PRO A 120 7.75 15.63 5.34
N GLY A 121 7.37 14.93 4.29
CA GLY A 121 6.06 14.31 4.16
C GLY A 121 5.85 13.64 2.81
N ASN A 122 4.59 13.55 2.41
CA ASN A 122 4.22 12.99 1.13
C ASN A 122 4.45 14.02 0.02
N LEU A 123 5.47 13.78 -0.82
CA LEU A 123 5.84 14.62 -1.95
C LEU A 123 5.36 14.00 -3.26
N ILE A 124 4.61 14.77 -4.03
CA ILE A 124 4.18 14.37 -5.38
C ILE A 124 5.25 14.80 -6.39
N LEU A 125 5.85 13.83 -7.05
CA LEU A 125 6.91 14.07 -8.03
C LEU A 125 6.34 14.51 -9.39
N THR A 126 5.26 13.86 -9.84
CA THR A 126 4.62 14.16 -11.12
C THR A 126 3.17 13.69 -11.17
N TYR A 127 2.33 14.40 -11.93
CA TYR A 127 0.90 14.12 -12.12
C TYR A 127 0.54 13.55 -13.49
N ASN A 128 1.46 13.57 -14.47
CA ASN A 128 1.17 13.27 -15.86
C ASN A 128 1.90 12.02 -16.34
N ILE A 129 1.69 10.91 -15.67
CA ILE A 129 2.29 9.63 -16.05
C ILE A 129 1.26 8.85 -16.87
N ASP A 130 1.65 8.39 -18.05
CA ASP A 130 0.83 7.50 -18.87
C ASP A 130 0.71 6.09 -18.26
N SER A 131 -0.26 5.31 -18.71
CA SER A 131 -0.54 3.97 -18.15
C SER A 131 0.63 3.01 -18.28
N ARG A 132 1.44 3.14 -19.34
CA ARG A 132 2.60 2.27 -19.56
C ARG A 132 3.72 2.60 -18.57
N SER A 133 4.08 3.86 -18.46
CA SER A 133 5.08 4.33 -17.49
C SER A 133 4.62 4.10 -16.05
N ALA A 134 3.33 4.22 -15.77
CA ALA A 134 2.77 3.91 -14.46
C ALA A 134 2.96 2.44 -14.06
N LYS A 135 2.80 1.51 -15.01
CA LYS A 135 3.07 0.09 -14.78
C LYS A 135 4.56 -0.14 -14.46
N ASN A 136 5.44 0.43 -15.27
CA ASN A 136 6.88 0.32 -15.06
C ASN A 136 7.32 0.93 -13.72
N LEU A 137 6.73 2.05 -13.32
CA LEU A 137 7.02 2.68 -12.02
C LEU A 137 6.49 1.86 -10.84
N LYS A 138 5.38 1.13 -10.98
CA LYS A 138 4.92 0.19 -9.96
C LYS A 138 5.91 -0.97 -9.77
N GLU A 139 6.45 -1.49 -10.87
CA GLU A 139 7.52 -2.52 -10.83
C GLU A 139 8.81 -1.96 -10.20
N LEU A 140 9.17 -0.72 -10.58
CA LEU A 140 10.30 -0.02 -9.97
C LEU A 140 10.10 0.17 -8.47
N ALA A 141 8.91 0.56 -8.02
CA ALA A 141 8.60 0.73 -6.61
C ALA A 141 8.92 -0.52 -5.78
N PHE A 142 8.58 -1.69 -6.32
CA PHE A 142 8.90 -2.97 -5.68
C PHE A 142 10.41 -3.23 -5.62
N LYS A 143 11.14 -2.96 -6.71
CA LYS A 143 12.61 -3.11 -6.77
C LYS A 143 13.32 -2.15 -5.83
N LEU A 144 12.84 -0.90 -5.70
CA LEU A 144 13.42 0.09 -4.78
C LEU A 144 13.29 -0.33 -3.31
N ILE A 145 12.23 -1.03 -2.95
CA ILE A 145 12.06 -1.62 -1.62
C ILE A 145 13.09 -2.74 -1.40
N GLN A 146 13.31 -3.61 -2.40
CA GLN A 146 14.30 -4.68 -2.32
C GLN A 146 15.75 -4.17 -2.24
N LEU A 147 16.01 -2.99 -2.82
CA LEU A 147 17.32 -2.33 -2.78
C LEU A 147 17.51 -1.47 -1.51
N ASP A 148 16.58 -1.55 -0.56
CA ASP A 148 16.58 -0.75 0.68
C ASP A 148 16.76 0.75 0.43
N VAL A 149 16.15 1.28 -0.66
CA VAL A 149 16.15 2.72 -0.96
C VAL A 149 15.24 3.47 0.01
N PHE A 150 14.26 2.77 0.57
CA PHE A 150 13.34 3.29 1.56
C PHE A 150 13.57 2.61 2.91
N THR A 151 13.70 3.42 3.95
CA THR A 151 13.89 2.97 5.33
C THR A 151 12.56 2.88 6.06
N SER A 152 12.38 1.81 6.84
CA SER A 152 11.21 1.69 7.70
C SER A 152 11.32 2.55 8.94
N ARG A 153 10.23 3.20 9.33
CA ARG A 153 10.12 3.95 10.58
C ARG A 153 9.15 3.29 11.55
N GLN A 154 9.43 3.39 12.83
CA GLN A 154 8.48 3.00 13.87
C GLN A 154 7.56 4.18 14.19
N VAL A 155 6.26 3.94 14.04
CA VAL A 155 5.20 4.89 14.43
C VAL A 155 4.25 4.15 15.37
N ASN A 156 4.11 4.61 16.58
CA ASN A 156 3.26 4.00 17.61
C ASN A 156 3.50 2.49 17.81
N GLY A 157 4.78 2.06 17.80
CA GLY A 157 5.16 0.66 17.96
C GLY A 157 4.99 -0.21 16.71
N THR A 158 4.44 0.33 15.62
CA THR A 158 4.28 -0.37 14.34
C THR A 158 5.37 0.07 13.36
N LYS A 159 6.01 -0.92 12.73
CA LYS A 159 7.01 -0.67 11.69
C LYS A 159 6.30 -0.36 10.37
N ILE A 160 6.42 0.88 9.90
CA ILE A 160 5.81 1.35 8.65
C ILE A 160 6.91 1.58 7.63
N LEU A 161 6.73 1.04 6.43
CA LEU A 161 7.55 1.30 5.25
C LEU A 161 6.67 1.96 4.19
N ARG A 162 7.02 3.17 3.78
CA ARG A 162 6.37 3.88 2.69
C ARG A 162 7.39 4.15 1.60
N GLY A 163 7.19 3.55 0.45
CA GLY A 163 8.03 3.74 -0.72
C GLY A 163 7.38 4.63 -1.77
N LEU A 164 7.77 4.41 -3.02
CA LEU A 164 7.17 5.04 -4.19
C LEU A 164 5.72 4.54 -4.37
N THR A 165 4.78 5.46 -4.41
CA THR A 165 3.35 5.18 -4.61
C THR A 165 2.91 5.73 -5.96
N VAL A 166 2.27 4.89 -6.78
CA VAL A 166 1.72 5.28 -8.08
C VAL A 166 0.21 5.05 -8.06
N SER A 167 -0.56 6.13 -8.16
CA SER A 167 -2.02 6.11 -8.10
C SER A 167 -2.65 6.87 -9.27
N GLU A 168 -3.92 6.59 -9.57
CA GLU A 168 -4.66 7.33 -10.58
C GLU A 168 -4.78 8.80 -10.18
N SER A 169 -4.50 9.71 -11.12
CA SER A 169 -4.57 11.17 -10.92
C SER A 169 -5.78 11.79 -11.62
N GLY A 170 -6.37 11.09 -12.58
CA GLY A 170 -7.48 11.57 -13.39
C GLY A 170 -7.33 11.19 -14.86
N GLU A 171 -7.84 12.04 -15.73
CA GLU A 171 -7.77 11.86 -17.18
C GLU A 171 -7.10 13.05 -17.87
N LYS A 172 -6.39 12.77 -18.96
CA LYS A 172 -5.89 13.79 -19.88
C LYS A 172 -6.69 13.69 -21.17
N ARG A 173 -7.35 14.78 -21.54
CA ARG A 173 -8.03 14.88 -22.83
C ARG A 173 -7.09 15.42 -23.89
N THR A 174 -7.05 14.75 -25.02
CA THR A 174 -6.26 15.16 -26.21
C THR A 174 -7.21 15.43 -27.37
N PHE A 175 -6.95 16.49 -28.09
CA PHE A 175 -7.72 16.92 -29.26
C PHE A 175 -6.84 16.74 -30.49
N SER A 176 -7.41 16.19 -31.59
CA SER A 176 -6.65 15.93 -32.80
C SER A 176 -6.29 17.20 -33.58
N TYR A 177 -7.09 18.25 -33.41
CA TYR A 177 -6.89 19.57 -34.04
C TYR A 177 -6.46 20.63 -33.03
N GLU A 178 -5.70 20.22 -31.99
CA GLU A 178 -5.26 21.12 -30.93
C GLU A 178 -6.42 21.97 -30.36
N ASP A 179 -6.23 23.29 -30.23
CA ASP A 179 -7.22 24.16 -29.63
C ASP A 179 -8.33 24.66 -30.59
N THR A 180 -8.25 24.31 -31.86
CA THR A 180 -9.20 24.85 -32.89
C THR A 180 -10.64 24.39 -32.62
N LEU A 181 -10.85 23.20 -32.11
CA LEU A 181 -12.18 22.65 -31.80
C LEU A 181 -12.59 22.81 -30.34
N THR A 182 -11.73 23.39 -29.53
CA THR A 182 -11.99 23.61 -28.09
C THR A 182 -13.30 24.37 -27.79
N PRO A 183 -13.68 25.43 -28.58
CA PRO A 183 -14.94 26.12 -28.34
C PRO A 183 -16.19 25.25 -28.51
N VAL A 184 -16.11 24.24 -29.38
CA VAL A 184 -17.25 23.34 -29.70
C VAL A 184 -17.25 22.13 -28.75
N VAL A 185 -16.09 21.55 -28.52
CA VAL A 185 -15.95 20.30 -27.75
C VAL A 185 -15.80 20.56 -26.24
N GLY A 186 -15.44 21.80 -25.87
CA GLY A 186 -15.12 22.18 -24.50
C GLY A 186 -13.73 21.71 -24.05
N TYR A 187 -13.27 22.23 -22.95
CA TYR A 187 -12.00 21.86 -22.33
C TYR A 187 -12.21 21.39 -20.88
N ILE A 188 -11.27 20.63 -20.38
CA ILE A 188 -11.21 20.26 -18.98
C ILE A 188 -10.14 21.12 -18.33
N SER A 189 -10.55 22.07 -17.50
CA SER A 189 -9.63 22.75 -16.60
C SER A 189 -9.27 21.79 -15.46
N LYS A 190 -8.01 21.36 -15.39
CA LYS A 190 -7.49 20.76 -14.17
C LYS A 190 -7.21 21.89 -13.21
N PHE A 191 -8.08 22.07 -12.25
CA PHE A 191 -7.66 22.75 -11.03
C PHE A 191 -6.66 21.81 -10.39
N GLU A 192 -5.39 22.17 -10.36
CA GLU A 192 -4.47 21.73 -9.34
C GLU A 192 -5.02 22.28 -8.02
N SER A 193 -6.05 21.62 -7.49
CA SER A 193 -6.43 21.89 -6.13
C SER A 193 -5.25 21.37 -5.29
N ASP A 194 -4.57 22.29 -4.63
CA ASP A 194 -3.73 22.07 -3.48
C ASP A 194 -4.56 21.40 -2.36
N VAL A 195 -5.03 20.18 -2.59
CA VAL A 195 -5.65 19.34 -1.57
C VAL A 195 -4.51 18.60 -0.87
N GLY A 196 -3.79 19.31 -0.09
CA GLY A 196 -2.69 18.85 0.72
C GLY A 196 -2.54 19.59 2.04
N LYS A 197 -3.55 20.37 2.43
CA LYS A 197 -3.61 20.99 3.76
C LYS A 197 -4.90 20.58 4.46
N THR A 198 -4.89 19.41 5.08
CA THR A 198 -5.65 19.10 6.31
C THR A 198 -4.84 18.09 7.10
#